data_69c1ba0e1e7e79297a73212b252904d8
#
_entry.id   69c1ba0e1e7e79297a73212b252904d8
#
_cell.length_a   1.000
_cell.length_b   1.000
_cell.length_c   1.000
_cell.angle_alpha   90.00
_cell.angle_beta   90.00
_cell.angle_gamma   90.00
#
_symmetry.space_group_name_H-M   'P 1'
#
loop_
_entity.id
_entity.type
_entity.pdbx_description
1 polymer ?
#
loop_
_entity_poly.entity_id
_entity_poly.type
_entity_poly.pdbx_seq_one_letter_code
_entity_poly.pdbx_strand_id
1 'polypeptide(L)'
;MKKIIVMMSLLLLFVVSCGSSKEFSIDVDGKGKVPNFEIKDLNGKTIESGKILNNGKKTLFIVAAEWCPHCKEEMPEVQKFYDANKDKVNVVVVFTNNQSSLGKVQTYVKNNQYTFPIYYDESGAIARGFNVTGFPFNVKINNEKVEETLELPVDFDSLTASFAK
;
A
#
# COMPACT_ATOMS: atom_id res chain seq x y z
N MET A 1 -21.71 26.17 -61.48
CA MET A 1 -21.85 26.47 -60.08
C MET A 1 -21.62 25.16 -59.33
N LYS A 2 -20.35 24.87 -58.91
CA LYS A 2 -19.98 23.65 -58.26
C LYS A 2 -19.93 23.93 -56.73
N LYS A 3 -20.84 23.29 -55.97
CA LYS A 3 -20.84 23.35 -54.50
C LYS A 3 -19.74 22.42 -53.96
N ILE A 4 -18.69 22.99 -53.42
CA ILE A 4 -17.64 22.25 -52.71
C ILE A 4 -18.15 22.00 -51.31
N ILE A 5 -18.46 20.75 -50.99
CA ILE A 5 -18.77 20.30 -49.65
C ILE A 5 -17.44 20.01 -48.96
N VAL A 6 -17.05 20.91 -48.04
CA VAL A 6 -15.91 20.69 -47.15
C VAL A 6 -16.38 19.78 -45.99
N MET A 7 -16.02 18.52 -46.11
CA MET A 7 -16.25 17.52 -45.04
C MET A 7 -15.14 17.69 -44.00
N MET A 8 -15.44 18.46 -42.93
CA MET A 8 -14.55 18.69 -41.82
C MET A 8 -14.60 17.41 -40.92
N SER A 9 -13.63 16.53 -41.15
CA SER A 9 -13.43 15.35 -40.35
C SER A 9 -12.97 15.77 -38.96
N LEU A 10 -13.88 15.70 -37.97
CA LEU A 10 -13.61 15.93 -36.57
C LEU A 10 -12.86 14.70 -36.00
N LEU A 11 -11.53 14.79 -36.02
CA LEU A 11 -10.66 13.78 -35.42
C LEU A 11 -10.77 13.89 -33.88
N LEU A 12 -11.63 13.08 -33.28
CA LEU A 12 -11.68 12.92 -31.83
C LEU A 12 -10.37 12.24 -31.39
N LEU A 13 -9.44 13.04 -30.92
CA LEU A 13 -8.28 12.57 -30.17
C LEU A 13 -8.78 12.01 -28.80
N PHE A 14 -8.99 10.71 -28.74
CA PHE A 14 -9.08 10.01 -27.48
C PHE A 14 -7.71 10.08 -26.79
N VAL A 15 -7.54 11.05 -25.90
CA VAL A 15 -6.42 11.05 -24.95
C VAL A 15 -6.69 9.90 -23.99
N VAL A 16 -6.15 8.71 -24.29
CA VAL A 16 -6.06 7.63 -23.33
C VAL A 16 -5.09 8.12 -22.25
N SER A 17 -5.63 8.70 -21.17
CA SER A 17 -4.88 8.95 -19.95
C SER A 17 -4.46 7.60 -19.39
N CYS A 18 -3.31 7.11 -19.83
CA CYS A 18 -2.64 6.01 -19.18
C CYS A 18 -2.29 6.52 -17.79
N GLY A 19 -3.02 6.05 -16.77
CA GLY A 19 -2.77 6.37 -15.37
C GLY A 19 -1.38 5.89 -14.97
N SER A 20 -0.38 6.71 -15.24
CA SER A 20 0.98 6.50 -14.75
C SER A 20 0.96 6.82 -13.27
N SER A 21 1.04 5.78 -12.41
CA SER A 21 1.28 5.98 -11.00
C SER A 21 2.54 6.83 -10.86
N LYS A 22 2.39 8.02 -10.24
CA LYS A 22 3.51 8.92 -10.04
C LYS A 22 4.57 8.22 -9.22
N GLU A 23 5.77 8.10 -9.78
CA GLU A 23 6.90 7.59 -9.01
C GLU A 23 7.26 8.57 -7.90
N PHE A 24 7.60 8.03 -6.75
CA PHE A 24 8.03 8.79 -5.58
C PHE A 24 9.18 8.06 -4.89
N SER A 25 9.90 8.76 -4.03
CA SER A 25 10.94 8.18 -3.19
C SER A 25 10.85 8.80 -1.79
N ILE A 26 11.00 7.97 -0.78
CA ILE A 26 10.97 8.35 0.62
C ILE A 26 12.33 8.04 1.23
N ASP A 27 12.90 9.01 1.91
CA ASP A 27 14.05 8.78 2.79
C ASP A 27 13.54 8.12 4.09
N VAL A 28 13.46 6.80 4.08
CA VAL A 28 12.92 6.03 5.21
C VAL A 28 13.84 6.13 6.43
N ASP A 29 15.14 6.07 6.23
CA ASP A 29 16.15 6.14 7.30
C ASP A 29 16.25 7.56 7.88
N GLY A 30 16.13 8.58 7.04
CA GLY A 30 16.06 9.98 7.43
C GLY A 30 14.69 10.43 7.94
N LYS A 31 13.75 9.51 8.10
CA LYS A 31 12.38 9.79 8.58
C LYS A 31 11.64 10.79 7.68
N GLY A 32 11.72 10.57 6.38
CA GLY A 32 11.15 11.41 5.34
C GLY A 32 9.62 11.49 5.40
N LYS A 33 9.08 12.50 4.72
CA LYS A 33 7.65 12.65 4.54
C LYS A 33 7.16 11.63 3.51
N VAL A 34 6.04 10.96 3.83
CA VAL A 34 5.32 10.07 2.92
C VAL A 34 4.43 10.91 2.02
N PRO A 35 4.69 10.98 0.71
CA PRO A 35 3.83 11.72 -0.21
C PRO A 35 2.49 11.00 -0.38
N ASN A 36 1.51 11.71 -0.95
CA ASN A 36 0.28 11.05 -1.37
C ASN A 36 0.53 10.22 -2.63
N PHE A 37 0.13 8.96 -2.61
CA PHE A 37 0.25 8.01 -3.71
C PHE A 37 -1.06 7.23 -3.90
N GLU A 38 -1.23 6.63 -5.07
CA GLU A 38 -2.36 5.75 -5.37
C GLU A 38 -2.07 4.31 -4.93
N ILE A 39 -3.09 3.66 -4.38
CA ILE A 39 -3.06 2.27 -3.93
C ILE A 39 -4.39 1.61 -4.31
N LYS A 40 -4.40 0.32 -4.59
CA LYS A 40 -5.63 -0.42 -4.87
C LYS A 40 -6.13 -1.19 -3.65
N ASP A 41 -7.44 -1.13 -3.40
CA ASP A 41 -8.07 -2.08 -2.48
C ASP A 41 -8.19 -3.48 -3.14
N LEU A 42 -8.63 -4.47 -2.37
CA LEU A 42 -8.80 -5.83 -2.88
C LEU A 42 -9.93 -5.98 -3.90
N ASN A 43 -10.77 -4.97 -4.12
CA ASN A 43 -11.77 -4.94 -5.17
C ASN A 43 -11.24 -4.29 -6.46
N GLY A 44 -9.96 -3.87 -6.47
CA GLY A 44 -9.31 -3.20 -7.59
C GLY A 44 -9.60 -1.71 -7.69
N LYS A 45 -10.28 -1.11 -6.70
CA LYS A 45 -10.56 0.31 -6.66
C LYS A 45 -9.33 1.10 -6.22
N THR A 46 -8.97 2.11 -7.00
CA THR A 46 -7.89 3.05 -6.64
C THR A 46 -8.32 3.98 -5.51
N ILE A 47 -7.46 4.13 -4.52
CA ILE A 47 -7.64 4.97 -3.35
C ILE A 47 -6.38 5.82 -3.17
N GLU A 48 -6.55 7.09 -2.79
CA GLU A 48 -5.45 7.97 -2.40
C GLU A 48 -4.95 7.62 -0.99
N SER A 49 -3.64 7.44 -0.82
CA SER A 49 -3.03 7.06 0.46
C SER A 49 -3.30 8.07 1.58
N GLY A 50 -3.44 9.35 1.26
CA GLY A 50 -3.81 10.38 2.23
C GLY A 50 -5.14 10.11 2.95
N LYS A 51 -6.11 9.45 2.29
CA LYS A 51 -7.37 9.04 2.92
C LYS A 51 -7.20 7.90 3.93
N ILE A 52 -6.11 7.15 3.80
CA ILE A 52 -5.81 5.99 4.65
C ILE A 52 -4.88 6.39 5.79
N LEU A 53 -3.86 7.21 5.49
CA LEU A 53 -2.79 7.56 6.44
C LEU A 53 -3.14 8.77 7.32
N ASN A 54 -4.04 9.68 6.86
CA ASN A 54 -4.37 10.92 7.58
C ASN A 54 -5.65 10.77 8.42
N ASN A 55 -5.69 9.77 9.28
CA ASN A 55 -6.83 9.50 10.15
C ASN A 55 -6.58 9.88 11.64
N GLY A 56 -5.49 10.59 11.93
CA GLY A 56 -5.11 11.01 13.28
C GLY A 56 -4.50 9.92 14.15
N LYS A 57 -4.28 8.71 13.60
CA LYS A 57 -3.65 7.59 14.31
C LYS A 57 -2.25 7.35 13.78
N LYS A 58 -1.36 6.85 14.63
CA LYS A 58 -0.11 6.25 14.15
C LYS A 58 -0.43 5.04 13.28
N THR A 59 0.32 4.84 12.21
CA THR A 59 0.09 3.77 11.24
C THR A 59 1.22 2.75 11.29
N LEU A 60 0.87 1.49 11.45
CA LEU A 60 1.71 0.35 11.07
C LEU A 60 1.53 0.12 9.58
N PHE A 61 2.55 0.45 8.79
CA PHE A 61 2.55 0.27 7.34
C PHE A 61 3.48 -0.86 6.96
N ILE A 62 2.95 -1.88 6.31
CA ILE A 62 3.67 -3.11 5.95
C ILE A 62 3.63 -3.29 4.45
N VAL A 63 4.81 -3.53 3.84
CA VAL A 63 4.89 -4.05 2.47
C VAL A 63 5.24 -5.52 2.53
N ALA A 64 4.40 -6.37 1.95
CA ALA A 64 4.48 -7.83 2.07
C ALA A 64 4.29 -8.53 0.73
N ALA A 65 4.60 -9.84 0.69
CA ALA A 65 4.28 -10.72 -0.42
C ALA A 65 3.60 -11.99 0.11
N GLU A 66 2.53 -12.45 -0.54
CA GLU A 66 1.76 -13.61 -0.09
C GLU A 66 2.50 -14.94 -0.20
N TRP A 67 3.53 -14.97 -1.04
CA TRP A 67 4.40 -16.12 -1.22
C TRP A 67 5.57 -16.16 -0.23
N CYS A 68 5.90 -15.03 0.43
CA CYS A 68 7.06 -14.90 1.32
C CYS A 68 6.84 -15.67 2.64
N PRO A 69 7.75 -16.60 3.04
CA PRO A 69 7.61 -17.35 4.29
C PRO A 69 7.54 -16.47 5.54
N HIS A 70 8.44 -15.49 5.67
CA HIS A 70 8.47 -14.58 6.83
C HIS A 70 7.20 -13.71 6.92
N CYS A 71 6.63 -13.29 5.78
CA CYS A 71 5.34 -12.61 5.79
C CYS A 71 4.23 -13.52 6.32
N LYS A 72 4.23 -14.82 5.96
CA LYS A 72 3.24 -15.79 6.44
C LYS A 72 3.35 -16.03 7.94
N GLU A 73 4.55 -15.98 8.50
CA GLU A 73 4.80 -16.08 9.94
C GLU A 73 4.32 -14.82 10.69
N GLU A 74 4.52 -13.64 10.08
CA GLU A 74 4.19 -12.35 10.69
C GLU A 74 2.70 -12.01 10.64
N MET A 75 1.99 -12.29 9.55
CA MET A 75 0.61 -11.84 9.37
C MET A 75 -0.37 -12.28 10.48
N PRO A 76 -0.28 -13.48 11.08
CA PRO A 76 -1.09 -13.83 12.25
C PRO A 76 -0.85 -12.93 13.47
N GLU A 77 0.39 -12.49 13.70
CA GLU A 77 0.73 -11.57 14.78
C GLU A 77 0.21 -10.16 14.51
N VAL A 78 0.28 -9.72 13.24
CA VAL A 78 -0.35 -8.46 12.79
C VAL A 78 -1.87 -8.51 12.99
N GLN A 79 -2.52 -9.67 12.75
CA GLN A 79 -3.96 -9.81 13.00
C GLN A 79 -4.28 -9.67 14.48
N LYS A 80 -3.54 -10.33 15.36
CA LYS A 80 -3.71 -10.17 16.82
C LYS A 80 -3.53 -8.72 17.26
N PHE A 81 -2.47 -8.06 16.74
CA PHE A 81 -2.20 -6.67 17.05
C PHE A 81 -3.33 -5.75 16.57
N TYR A 82 -3.82 -5.97 15.34
CA TYR A 82 -4.94 -5.22 14.79
C TYR A 82 -6.19 -5.35 15.65
N ASP A 83 -6.57 -6.57 16.01
CA ASP A 83 -7.78 -6.83 16.82
C ASP A 83 -7.74 -6.13 18.18
N ALA A 84 -6.57 -6.08 18.80
CA ALA A 84 -6.37 -5.43 20.09
C ALA A 84 -6.26 -3.89 20.01
N ASN A 85 -5.85 -3.32 18.85
CA ASN A 85 -5.43 -1.92 18.77
C ASN A 85 -6.13 -1.10 17.68
N LYS A 86 -7.05 -1.66 16.89
CA LYS A 86 -7.70 -1.00 15.72
C LYS A 86 -8.35 0.35 16.02
N ASP A 87 -8.75 0.59 17.27
CA ASP A 87 -9.32 1.87 17.68
C ASP A 87 -8.26 2.97 17.90
N LYS A 88 -6.99 2.59 18.13
CA LYS A 88 -5.87 3.48 18.48
C LYS A 88 -4.80 3.55 17.40
N VAL A 89 -4.58 2.45 16.69
CA VAL A 89 -3.54 2.31 15.66
C VAL A 89 -4.20 1.98 14.32
N ASN A 90 -3.71 2.62 13.28
CA ASN A 90 -4.06 2.29 11.91
C ASN A 90 -3.11 1.19 11.40
N VAL A 91 -3.65 0.11 10.85
CA VAL A 91 -2.86 -0.95 10.21
C VAL A 91 -3.12 -0.93 8.72
N VAL A 92 -2.07 -0.89 7.92
CA VAL A 92 -2.11 -0.84 6.46
C VAL A 92 -1.13 -1.86 5.91
N VAL A 93 -1.64 -2.94 5.34
CA VAL A 93 -0.81 -3.97 4.71
C VAL A 93 -0.95 -3.88 3.20
N VAL A 94 0.18 -3.73 2.51
CA VAL A 94 0.26 -3.59 1.06
C VAL A 94 0.97 -4.81 0.49
N PHE A 95 0.25 -5.61 -0.28
CA PHE A 95 0.89 -6.72 -1.00
C PHE A 95 1.45 -6.24 -2.33
N THR A 96 2.71 -6.58 -2.58
CA THR A 96 3.43 -6.22 -3.80
C THR A 96 2.97 -7.05 -5.01
N ASN A 97 3.17 -6.49 -6.22
CA ASN A 97 2.99 -7.23 -7.48
C ASN A 97 4.19 -8.14 -7.82
N ASN A 98 5.27 -8.12 -7.03
CA ASN A 98 6.45 -8.93 -7.29
C ASN A 98 6.11 -10.43 -7.20
N GLN A 99 6.18 -11.14 -8.33
CA GLN A 99 5.80 -12.56 -8.51
C GLN A 99 4.37 -12.88 -8.04
N SER A 100 3.49 -11.87 -7.98
CA SER A 100 2.15 -11.92 -7.43
C SER A 100 1.10 -11.30 -8.36
N SER A 101 -0.17 -11.42 -7.97
CA SER A 101 -1.30 -10.78 -8.63
C SER A 101 -2.40 -10.50 -7.61
N LEU A 102 -3.28 -9.57 -7.92
CA LEU A 102 -4.44 -9.25 -7.06
C LEU A 102 -5.24 -10.51 -6.70
N GLY A 103 -5.47 -11.42 -7.65
CA GLY A 103 -6.21 -12.67 -7.41
C GLY A 103 -5.51 -13.62 -6.43
N LYS A 104 -4.17 -13.72 -6.48
CA LYS A 104 -3.39 -14.50 -5.49
C LYS A 104 -3.51 -13.89 -4.10
N VAL A 105 -3.40 -12.57 -3.98
CA VAL A 105 -3.56 -11.85 -2.70
C VAL A 105 -4.98 -12.02 -2.14
N GLN A 106 -6.01 -11.87 -2.97
CA GLN A 106 -7.40 -12.10 -2.56
C GLN A 106 -7.61 -13.52 -2.00
N THR A 107 -7.05 -14.52 -2.70
CA THR A 107 -7.14 -15.93 -2.27
C THR A 107 -6.41 -16.15 -0.94
N TYR A 108 -5.20 -15.59 -0.80
CA TYR A 108 -4.41 -15.68 0.42
C TYR A 108 -5.14 -15.07 1.62
N VAL A 109 -5.66 -13.84 1.47
CA VAL A 109 -6.40 -13.12 2.52
C VAL A 109 -7.64 -13.88 2.94
N LYS A 110 -8.43 -14.37 1.97
CA LYS A 110 -9.64 -15.16 2.23
C LYS A 110 -9.33 -16.45 2.99
N ASN A 111 -8.30 -17.18 2.58
CA ASN A 111 -7.94 -18.46 3.20
C ASN A 111 -7.46 -18.30 4.64
N ASN A 112 -6.82 -17.18 4.97
CA ASN A 112 -6.31 -16.88 6.32
C ASN A 112 -7.29 -16.04 7.16
N GLN A 113 -8.42 -15.59 6.59
CA GLN A 113 -9.46 -14.82 7.28
C GLN A 113 -8.96 -13.50 7.89
N TYR A 114 -7.98 -12.86 7.26
CA TYR A 114 -7.46 -11.57 7.73
C TYR A 114 -8.49 -10.46 7.57
N THR A 115 -8.61 -9.60 8.59
CA THR A 115 -9.60 -8.53 8.68
C THR A 115 -9.00 -7.13 8.77
N PHE A 116 -7.69 -7.01 8.96
CA PHE A 116 -7.00 -5.72 8.88
C PHE A 116 -7.07 -5.15 7.46
N PRO A 117 -6.95 -3.81 7.28
CA PRO A 117 -6.97 -3.18 5.96
C PRO A 117 -5.83 -3.66 5.06
N ILE A 118 -6.20 -4.21 3.89
CA ILE A 118 -5.27 -4.80 2.93
C ILE A 118 -5.43 -4.13 1.58
N TYR A 119 -4.29 -3.87 0.95
CA TYR A 119 -4.17 -3.19 -0.33
C TYR A 119 -3.21 -3.94 -1.26
N TYR A 120 -3.20 -3.54 -2.52
CA TYR A 120 -2.36 -4.13 -3.55
C TYR A 120 -1.58 -3.05 -4.32
N ASP A 121 -0.27 -3.21 -4.38
CA ASP A 121 0.66 -2.38 -5.17
C ASP A 121 0.77 -2.92 -6.59
N GLU A 122 -0.22 -2.59 -7.45
CA GLU A 122 -0.31 -3.12 -8.80
C GLU A 122 0.89 -2.76 -9.69
N SER A 123 1.43 -1.57 -9.50
CA SER A 123 2.55 -1.06 -10.31
C SER A 123 3.93 -1.36 -9.72
N GLY A 124 4.01 -1.76 -8.45
CA GLY A 124 5.24 -1.85 -7.67
C GLY A 124 5.80 -0.48 -7.27
N ALA A 125 5.06 0.60 -7.49
CA ALA A 125 5.52 1.94 -7.19
C ALA A 125 5.67 2.19 -5.68
N ILE A 126 4.84 1.55 -4.87
CA ILE A 126 4.89 1.67 -3.42
C ILE A 126 6.15 0.99 -2.89
N ALA A 127 6.41 -0.25 -3.29
CA ALA A 127 7.62 -0.95 -2.89
C ALA A 127 8.90 -0.20 -3.32
N ARG A 128 8.92 0.35 -4.55
CA ARG A 128 10.04 1.20 -4.99
C ARG A 128 10.13 2.50 -4.21
N GLY A 129 9.00 3.16 -3.98
CA GLY A 129 8.93 4.45 -3.29
C GLY A 129 9.44 4.39 -1.84
N PHE A 130 9.21 3.29 -1.15
CA PHE A 130 9.73 3.01 0.18
C PHE A 130 11.13 2.35 0.16
N ASN A 131 11.73 2.18 -1.01
CA ASN A 131 13.05 1.52 -1.20
C ASN A 131 13.08 0.11 -0.55
N VAL A 132 12.00 -0.66 -0.73
CA VAL A 132 11.86 -2.01 -0.15
C VAL A 132 12.82 -2.98 -0.81
N THR A 133 13.75 -3.53 -0.06
CA THR A 133 14.77 -4.49 -0.53
C THR A 133 14.47 -5.94 -0.13
N GLY A 134 13.50 -6.14 0.78
CA GLY A 134 13.08 -7.47 1.26
C GLY A 134 11.69 -7.42 1.87
N PHE A 135 11.09 -8.60 2.10
CA PHE A 135 9.77 -8.75 2.70
C PHE A 135 9.82 -9.62 3.95
N PRO A 136 8.99 -9.33 4.96
CA PRO A 136 8.16 -8.13 5.09
C PRO A 136 8.99 -6.87 5.32
N PHE A 137 8.44 -5.70 4.99
CA PHE A 137 9.04 -4.41 5.27
C PHE A 137 8.07 -3.59 6.11
N ASN A 138 8.45 -3.20 7.32
CA ASN A 138 7.57 -2.62 8.32
C ASN A 138 8.05 -1.23 8.72
N VAL A 139 7.17 -0.24 8.61
CA VAL A 139 7.45 1.13 9.06
C VAL A 139 6.31 1.66 9.92
N LYS A 140 6.66 2.45 10.91
CA LYS A 140 5.75 3.25 11.70
C LYS A 140 5.66 4.64 11.10
N ILE A 141 4.45 5.06 10.77
CA ILE A 141 4.16 6.38 10.18
C ILE A 141 3.27 7.16 11.13
N ASN A 142 3.59 8.43 11.33
CA ASN A 142 2.79 9.37 12.10
C ASN A 142 2.71 10.70 11.36
N ASN A 143 1.50 11.22 11.16
CA ASN A 143 1.26 12.48 10.44
C ASN A 143 2.01 12.55 9.10
N GLU A 144 1.86 11.52 8.26
CA GLU A 144 2.54 11.39 6.96
C GLU A 144 4.07 11.41 7.04
N LYS A 145 4.66 11.09 8.18
CA LYS A 145 6.11 11.04 8.36
C LYS A 145 6.51 9.69 8.91
N VAL A 146 7.57 9.11 8.33
CA VAL A 146 8.19 7.90 8.87
C VAL A 146 8.78 8.22 10.26
N GLU A 147 8.36 7.49 11.28
CA GLU A 147 8.96 7.59 12.62
C GLU A 147 10.13 6.62 12.79
N GLU A 148 9.91 5.38 12.39
CA GLU A 148 10.93 4.32 12.48
C GLU A 148 10.63 3.17 11.51
N THR A 149 11.68 2.46 11.10
CA THR A 149 11.59 1.13 10.50
C THR A 149 11.65 0.10 11.62
N LEU A 150 10.73 -0.87 11.63
CA LEU A 150 10.68 -1.88 12.68
C LEU A 150 11.66 -3.01 12.38
N GLU A 151 12.40 -3.45 13.39
CA GLU A 151 13.30 -4.60 13.27
C GLU A 151 12.51 -5.90 13.13
N LEU A 152 12.98 -6.79 12.26
CA LEU A 152 12.35 -8.08 12.01
C LEU A 152 12.98 -9.19 12.89
N PRO A 153 12.21 -10.22 13.25
CA PRO A 153 10.77 -10.38 13.00
C PRO A 153 9.93 -9.51 13.94
N VAL A 154 8.77 -9.03 13.49
CA VAL A 154 7.81 -8.40 14.39
C VAL A 154 6.79 -9.44 14.88
N ASP A 155 6.40 -9.31 16.13
CA ASP A 155 5.35 -10.09 16.78
C ASP A 155 4.39 -9.16 17.53
N PHE A 156 3.38 -9.71 18.17
CA PHE A 156 2.38 -8.95 18.93
C PHE A 156 3.01 -8.08 20.03
N ASP A 157 4.00 -8.60 20.76
CA ASP A 157 4.61 -7.91 21.90
C ASP A 157 5.50 -6.75 21.43
N SER A 158 6.34 -6.98 20.41
CA SER A 158 7.20 -5.94 19.81
C SER A 158 6.39 -4.83 19.15
N LEU A 159 5.30 -5.16 18.45
CA LEU A 159 4.37 -4.18 17.90
C LEU A 159 3.70 -3.36 19.01
N THR A 160 3.22 -4.03 20.06
CA THR A 160 2.59 -3.36 21.19
C THR A 160 3.57 -2.40 21.87
N ALA A 161 4.81 -2.81 22.11
CA ALA A 161 5.85 -1.98 22.70
C ALA A 161 6.20 -0.76 21.82
N SER A 162 6.31 -0.95 20.49
CA SER A 162 6.59 0.15 19.54
C SER A 162 5.48 1.20 19.53
N PHE A 163 4.22 0.79 19.57
CA PHE A 163 3.08 1.70 19.46
C PHE A 163 2.57 2.25 20.80
N ALA A 164 3.07 1.75 21.93
CA ALA A 164 2.74 2.29 23.27
C ALA A 164 3.41 3.66 23.57
N LYS A 165 4.41 4.06 22.77
CA LYS A 165 5.21 5.28 22.97
C LYS A 165 4.60 6.49 22.30
#